data_8188cdf9065e455cf36ff6e9d666da6a
#
_entry.id   8188cdf9065e455cf36ff6e9d666da6a
#
_cell.length_a   1.000
_cell.length_b   1.000
_cell.length_c   1.000
_cell.angle_alpha   90.00
_cell.angle_beta   90.00
_cell.angle_gamma   90.00
#
_symmetry.space_group_name_H-M   'P 1'
#
loop_
_entity.id
_entity.type
_entity.pdbx_description
1 polymer ?
#
loop_
_entity_poly.entity_id
_entity_poly.type
_entity_poly.pdbx_seq_one_letter_code
_entity_poly.pdbx_strand_id
1 'polypeptide(L)'
;MSNAPEAAGFNPPEPVPCEYCGKPRYTQGFWLCDTIRWNIKGPDRCDCPEAVAAYEKEKAEQEAAEQAKREAEAARRMEAKVLEIVGASGMHRRFLRRTFDSFLPTAENQRALRACKAYADNFRDKLPHGDAEPGRNGLFITGPKGTGKTHLAAAIANQLMQQGTAVICMTMIDLLDRIKQTYEKQKQWGISEGAVLNTYKEVPLLIIDDMGKEPATEWAVSKIYAIINARYEEYLPTIITTNYSDSELVKRLTPKDSGDSTTADATIDRLREMCAAIVTTGDSWRGK
;
A
#
# COMPACT_ATOMS: atom_id res chain seq x y z
N MET A 1 -68.06 -46.19 14.47
CA MET A 1 -67.46 -45.19 15.32
C MET A 1 -66.01 -45.03 14.89
N SER A 2 -65.76 -44.02 14.06
CA SER A 2 -64.47 -43.78 13.45
C SER A 2 -63.72 -42.78 14.36
N ASN A 3 -62.64 -43.22 14.99
CA ASN A 3 -61.73 -42.34 15.67
C ASN A 3 -60.95 -41.52 14.64
N ALA A 4 -61.30 -40.26 14.52
CA ALA A 4 -60.42 -39.30 13.87
C ALA A 4 -59.14 -39.11 14.70
N PRO A 5 -57.94 -39.10 14.12
CA PRO A 5 -56.74 -38.85 14.84
C PRO A 5 -56.77 -37.40 15.37
N GLU A 6 -56.52 -37.26 16.70
CA GLU A 6 -56.32 -35.98 17.35
C GLU A 6 -55.18 -35.25 16.63
N ALA A 7 -55.50 -34.08 16.08
CA ALA A 7 -54.56 -33.22 15.39
C ALA A 7 -53.55 -32.67 16.39
N ALA A 8 -52.41 -33.30 16.48
CA ALA A 8 -51.29 -32.84 17.30
C ALA A 8 -50.74 -31.48 16.74
N GLY A 9 -50.79 -30.44 17.57
CA GLY A 9 -49.86 -29.31 17.44
C GLY A 9 -50.27 -28.14 16.51
N PHE A 10 -51.54 -27.81 16.37
CA PHE A 10 -52.01 -26.68 15.56
C PHE A 10 -52.18 -25.34 16.32
N ASN A 11 -51.63 -25.19 17.49
CA ASN A 11 -51.73 -23.90 18.17
C ASN A 11 -50.78 -22.87 17.51
N PRO A 12 -51.34 -21.78 16.95
CA PRO A 12 -50.52 -20.70 16.45
C PRO A 12 -49.70 -20.08 17.59
N PRO A 13 -48.50 -19.60 17.34
CA PRO A 13 -47.73 -18.82 18.31
C PRO A 13 -48.57 -17.63 18.80
N GLU A 14 -48.43 -17.26 20.10
CA GLU A 14 -49.08 -16.09 20.62
C GLU A 14 -48.75 -14.83 19.84
N PRO A 15 -49.71 -13.92 19.59
CA PRO A 15 -49.44 -12.69 18.88
C PRO A 15 -48.50 -11.78 19.68
N VAL A 16 -47.54 -11.19 19.02
CA VAL A 16 -46.58 -10.26 19.61
C VAL A 16 -47.03 -8.83 19.35
N PRO A 17 -47.19 -7.97 20.38
CA PRO A 17 -47.56 -6.58 20.16
C PRO A 17 -46.48 -5.83 19.38
N CYS A 18 -46.91 -4.92 18.51
CA CYS A 18 -45.96 -4.01 17.82
C CYS A 18 -45.37 -3.04 18.85
N GLU A 19 -44.06 -2.87 18.84
CA GLU A 19 -43.33 -1.98 19.74
C GLU A 19 -43.72 -0.51 19.60
N TYR A 20 -44.22 -0.10 18.42
CA TYR A 20 -44.54 1.29 18.10
C TYR A 20 -46.03 1.61 18.32
N CYS A 21 -46.95 0.74 17.91
CA CYS A 21 -48.38 1.05 17.93
C CYS A 21 -49.22 0.11 18.84
N GLY A 22 -48.59 -0.92 19.43
CA GLY A 22 -49.27 -1.89 20.30
C GLY A 22 -50.17 -2.89 19.59
N LYS A 23 -50.40 -2.80 18.29
CA LYS A 23 -51.28 -3.76 17.57
C LYS A 23 -50.66 -5.18 17.60
N PRO A 24 -51.50 -6.23 17.79
CA PRO A 24 -51.03 -7.60 17.77
C PRO A 24 -50.55 -8.00 16.36
N ARG A 25 -49.39 -8.62 16.29
CA ARG A 25 -48.81 -9.18 15.07
C ARG A 25 -48.84 -10.69 15.16
N TYR A 26 -49.26 -11.33 14.08
CA TYR A 26 -49.44 -12.78 14.02
C TYR A 26 -48.33 -13.41 13.20
N THR A 27 -47.87 -14.60 13.62
CA THR A 27 -46.91 -15.39 12.84
C THR A 27 -47.65 -16.16 11.74
N GLN A 28 -47.25 -16.03 10.50
CA GLN A 28 -47.84 -16.80 9.40
C GLN A 28 -47.39 -18.26 9.44
N GLY A 29 -48.36 -19.16 9.23
CA GLY A 29 -48.15 -20.58 9.06
C GLY A 29 -48.36 -20.99 7.62
N PHE A 30 -47.63 -21.96 7.12
CA PHE A 30 -47.80 -22.54 5.80
C PHE A 30 -47.92 -24.08 5.90
N TRP A 31 -48.75 -24.65 5.06
CA TRP A 31 -48.92 -26.10 4.95
C TRP A 31 -47.74 -26.75 4.29
N LEU A 32 -47.14 -27.77 4.98
CA LEU A 32 -46.10 -28.59 4.42
C LEU A 32 -46.32 -30.06 4.83
N CYS A 33 -46.58 -30.96 3.92
CA CYS A 33 -46.74 -32.40 4.17
C CYS A 33 -47.69 -32.70 5.34
N ASP A 34 -48.94 -32.27 5.24
CA ASP A 34 -50.01 -32.46 6.23
C ASP A 34 -49.78 -31.86 7.62
N THR A 35 -48.79 -30.95 7.74
CA THR A 35 -48.50 -30.19 8.95
C THR A 35 -48.43 -28.70 8.66
N ILE A 36 -48.77 -27.86 9.66
CA ILE A 36 -48.55 -26.43 9.60
C ILE A 36 -47.15 -26.14 10.16
N ARG A 37 -46.31 -25.47 9.36
CA ARG A 37 -45.04 -24.91 9.84
C ARG A 37 -45.18 -23.41 9.98
N TRP A 38 -44.88 -22.93 11.17
CA TRP A 38 -44.88 -21.51 11.49
C TRP A 38 -43.59 -20.85 11.03
N ASN A 39 -43.69 -19.59 10.57
CA ASN A 39 -42.53 -18.83 10.13
C ASN A 39 -41.54 -18.63 11.30
N ILE A 40 -40.32 -19.17 11.13
CA ILE A 40 -39.26 -19.14 12.14
C ILE A 40 -38.80 -17.69 12.43
N LYS A 41 -39.00 -16.78 11.46
CA LYS A 41 -38.65 -15.36 11.60
C LYS A 41 -39.61 -14.56 12.49
N GLY A 42 -40.64 -15.21 13.03
CA GLY A 42 -41.60 -14.58 13.93
C GLY A 42 -42.80 -13.94 13.21
N PRO A 43 -43.55 -13.06 13.87
CA PRO A 43 -44.76 -12.44 13.34
C PRO A 43 -44.43 -11.46 12.19
N ASP A 44 -45.42 -11.25 11.33
CA ASP A 44 -45.33 -10.25 10.27
C ASP A 44 -45.05 -8.85 10.80
N ARG A 45 -44.47 -8.03 9.98
CA ARG A 45 -44.18 -6.64 10.35
C ARG A 45 -45.46 -5.83 10.43
N CYS A 46 -45.48 -4.85 11.33
CA CYS A 46 -46.61 -3.94 11.41
C CYS A 46 -46.56 -2.89 10.32
N ASP A 47 -47.71 -2.53 9.78
CA ASP A 47 -47.88 -1.51 8.75
C ASP A 47 -48.00 -0.08 9.35
N CYS A 48 -47.76 0.12 10.64
CA CYS A 48 -47.78 1.47 11.19
C CYS A 48 -46.58 2.29 10.67
N PRO A 49 -46.73 3.62 10.49
CA PRO A 49 -45.71 4.46 9.89
C PRO A 49 -44.35 4.37 10.57
N GLU A 50 -44.36 4.28 11.92
CA GLU A 50 -43.11 4.20 12.70
C GLU A 50 -42.39 2.85 12.48
N ALA A 51 -43.13 1.72 12.41
CA ALA A 51 -42.55 0.40 12.15
C ALA A 51 -42.01 0.29 10.74
N VAL A 52 -42.67 0.91 9.76
CA VAL A 52 -42.23 0.95 8.37
C VAL A 52 -40.96 1.80 8.27
N ALA A 53 -40.93 2.99 8.85
CA ALA A 53 -39.77 3.88 8.85
C ALA A 53 -38.54 3.23 9.54
N ALA A 54 -38.74 2.57 10.67
CA ALA A 54 -37.68 1.85 11.39
C ALA A 54 -37.09 0.71 10.53
N TYR A 55 -37.93 -0.03 9.82
CA TYR A 55 -37.50 -1.08 8.91
C TYR A 55 -36.73 -0.55 7.71
N GLU A 56 -37.23 0.51 7.07
CA GLU A 56 -36.55 1.13 5.92
C GLU A 56 -35.17 1.63 6.33
N LYS A 57 -35.05 2.22 7.52
CA LYS A 57 -33.78 2.66 8.08
C LYS A 57 -32.82 1.48 8.31
N GLU A 58 -33.28 0.42 8.98
CA GLU A 58 -32.46 -0.77 9.23
C GLU A 58 -32.01 -1.42 7.92
N LYS A 59 -32.91 -1.53 6.93
CA LYS A 59 -32.62 -2.07 5.62
C LYS A 59 -31.55 -1.22 4.89
N ALA A 60 -31.68 0.10 4.92
CA ALA A 60 -30.72 1.01 4.33
C ALA A 60 -29.32 0.90 5.00
N GLU A 61 -29.29 0.77 6.33
CA GLU A 61 -28.05 0.57 7.09
C GLU A 61 -27.39 -0.78 6.74
N GLN A 62 -28.17 -1.85 6.60
CA GLN A 62 -27.67 -3.17 6.19
C GLN A 62 -27.15 -3.17 4.77
N GLU A 63 -27.86 -2.55 3.83
CA GLU A 63 -27.43 -2.41 2.43
C GLU A 63 -26.13 -1.57 2.32
N ALA A 64 -26.02 -0.48 3.08
CA ALA A 64 -24.82 0.35 3.15
C ALA A 64 -23.62 -0.42 3.74
N ALA A 65 -23.84 -1.19 4.80
CA ALA A 65 -22.80 -2.01 5.41
C ALA A 65 -22.32 -3.14 4.48
N GLU A 66 -23.24 -3.78 3.77
CA GLU A 66 -22.88 -4.80 2.78
C GLU A 66 -22.12 -4.21 1.59
N GLN A 67 -22.55 -3.04 1.11
CA GLN A 67 -21.85 -2.32 0.04
C GLN A 67 -20.42 -1.94 0.47
N ALA A 68 -20.26 -1.36 1.66
CA ALA A 68 -18.95 -1.01 2.22
C ALA A 68 -18.05 -2.24 2.36
N LYS A 69 -18.59 -3.38 2.79
CA LYS A 69 -17.84 -4.64 2.87
C LYS A 69 -17.38 -5.13 1.49
N ARG A 70 -18.23 -5.08 0.48
CA ARG A 70 -17.91 -5.46 -0.91
C ARG A 70 -16.81 -4.56 -1.49
N GLU A 71 -16.90 -3.25 -1.24
CA GLU A 71 -15.90 -2.28 -1.68
C GLU A 71 -14.54 -2.52 -0.99
N ALA A 72 -14.53 -2.77 0.32
CA ALA A 72 -13.32 -3.10 1.07
C ALA A 72 -12.67 -4.42 0.60
N GLU A 73 -13.46 -5.45 0.29
CA GLU A 73 -12.95 -6.71 -0.26
C GLU A 73 -12.38 -6.51 -1.68
N ALA A 74 -13.04 -5.70 -2.52
CA ALA A 74 -12.56 -5.37 -3.85
C ALA A 74 -11.24 -4.58 -3.80
N ALA A 75 -11.13 -3.61 -2.89
CA ALA A 75 -9.91 -2.85 -2.66
C ALA A 75 -8.74 -3.76 -2.21
N ARG A 76 -8.96 -4.66 -1.26
CA ARG A 76 -7.95 -5.64 -0.82
C ARG A 76 -7.49 -6.58 -1.94
N ARG A 77 -8.41 -7.04 -2.80
CA ARG A 77 -8.07 -7.87 -3.96
C ARG A 77 -7.24 -7.10 -4.99
N MET A 78 -7.56 -5.81 -5.19
CA MET A 78 -6.81 -4.94 -6.08
C MET A 78 -5.41 -4.70 -5.52
N GLU A 79 -5.27 -4.37 -4.24
CA GLU A 79 -3.99 -4.19 -3.55
C GLU A 79 -3.11 -5.44 -3.66
N ALA A 80 -3.66 -6.64 -3.42
CA ALA A 80 -2.92 -7.89 -3.57
C ALA A 80 -2.41 -8.10 -5.00
N LYS A 81 -3.20 -7.76 -6.04
CA LYS A 81 -2.77 -7.83 -7.44
C LYS A 81 -1.69 -6.81 -7.77
N VAL A 82 -1.78 -5.60 -7.22
CA VAL A 82 -0.74 -4.57 -7.38
C VAL A 82 0.56 -5.04 -6.74
N LEU A 83 0.51 -5.60 -5.52
CA LEU A 83 1.68 -6.18 -4.86
C LEU A 83 2.29 -7.36 -5.64
N GLU A 84 1.47 -8.17 -6.31
CA GLU A 84 1.95 -9.23 -7.20
C GLU A 84 2.72 -8.66 -8.41
N ILE A 85 2.25 -7.60 -9.03
CA ILE A 85 2.92 -6.93 -10.16
C ILE A 85 4.21 -6.25 -9.71
N VAL A 86 4.17 -5.53 -8.60
CA VAL A 86 5.33 -4.82 -8.03
C VAL A 86 6.34 -5.82 -7.45
N GLY A 87 5.89 -7.03 -7.12
CA GLY A 87 6.64 -8.02 -6.32
C GLY A 87 6.69 -7.59 -4.85
N ALA A 88 6.81 -8.54 -3.95
CA ALA A 88 6.72 -8.28 -2.50
C ALA A 88 7.72 -7.20 -2.00
N SER A 89 8.90 -7.08 -2.63
CA SER A 89 9.86 -6.01 -2.34
C SER A 89 10.46 -5.38 -3.60
N GLY A 90 10.21 -5.97 -4.78
CA GLY A 90 10.89 -5.60 -6.03
C GLY A 90 12.40 -5.91 -6.05
N MET A 91 12.93 -6.49 -4.99
CA MET A 91 14.35 -6.72 -4.81
C MET A 91 14.82 -7.96 -5.59
N HIS A 92 15.86 -7.81 -6.40
CA HIS A 92 16.49 -8.93 -7.09
C HIS A 92 17.11 -9.93 -6.12
N ARG A 93 17.10 -11.23 -6.47
CA ARG A 93 17.65 -12.33 -5.65
C ARG A 93 19.07 -12.07 -5.11
N ARG A 94 19.91 -11.37 -5.87
CA ARG A 94 21.28 -11.02 -5.48
C ARG A 94 21.30 -10.13 -4.24
N PHE A 95 20.32 -9.26 -4.05
CA PHE A 95 20.27 -8.27 -2.97
C PHE A 95 19.53 -8.81 -1.73
N LEU A 96 18.68 -9.83 -1.86
CA LEU A 96 18.00 -10.48 -0.74
C LEU A 96 18.97 -11.06 0.32
N ARG A 97 20.23 -11.33 -0.06
CA ARG A 97 21.25 -11.86 0.82
C ARG A 97 22.22 -10.78 1.35
N ARG A 98 22.01 -9.50 1.01
CA ARG A 98 22.86 -8.39 1.45
C ARG A 98 22.39 -7.91 2.81
N THR A 99 23.22 -8.15 3.83
CA THR A 99 22.99 -7.72 5.21
C THR A 99 24.11 -6.80 5.66
N PHE A 100 23.94 -6.13 6.79
CA PHE A 100 25.03 -5.36 7.40
C PHE A 100 26.23 -6.24 7.79
N ASP A 101 25.97 -7.49 8.20
CA ASP A 101 27.03 -8.44 8.59
C ASP A 101 27.82 -8.94 7.38
N SER A 102 27.19 -9.00 6.20
CA SER A 102 27.87 -9.36 4.94
C SER A 102 28.61 -8.19 4.26
N PHE A 103 28.51 -6.98 4.83
CA PHE A 103 29.25 -5.82 4.36
C PHE A 103 30.67 -5.82 4.89
N LEU A 104 31.64 -5.67 4.01
CA LEU A 104 33.06 -5.63 4.38
C LEU A 104 33.46 -4.17 4.68
N PRO A 105 33.64 -3.78 5.96
CA PRO A 105 34.01 -2.42 6.31
C PRO A 105 35.45 -2.11 5.96
N THR A 106 35.67 -0.91 5.46
CA THR A 106 37.00 -0.29 5.29
C THR A 106 37.04 1.04 6.03
N ALA A 107 38.21 1.63 6.23
CA ALA A 107 38.33 2.93 6.87
C ALA A 107 37.44 3.99 6.18
N GLU A 108 37.35 3.93 4.83
CA GLU A 108 36.64 4.91 3.99
C GLU A 108 35.10 4.72 4.06
N ASN A 109 34.60 3.48 4.17
CA ASN A 109 33.15 3.21 4.11
C ASN A 109 32.50 2.96 5.48
N GLN A 110 33.29 2.83 6.55
CA GLN A 110 32.80 2.52 7.90
C GLN A 110 31.81 3.57 8.45
N ARG A 111 32.01 4.85 8.09
CA ARG A 111 31.08 5.92 8.46
C ARG A 111 29.72 5.73 7.82
N ALA A 112 29.70 5.41 6.53
CA ALA A 112 28.46 5.12 5.79
C ALA A 112 27.74 3.89 6.34
N LEU A 113 28.49 2.82 6.63
CA LEU A 113 27.95 1.61 7.26
C LEU A 113 27.26 1.92 8.60
N ARG A 114 27.94 2.64 9.50
CA ARG A 114 27.37 3.02 10.80
C ARG A 114 26.11 3.87 10.66
N ALA A 115 26.12 4.85 9.75
CA ALA A 115 24.97 5.72 9.52
C ALA A 115 23.77 4.93 8.97
N CYS A 116 23.98 4.04 8.01
CA CYS A 116 22.93 3.20 7.45
C CYS A 116 22.36 2.19 8.48
N LYS A 117 23.23 1.62 9.32
CA LYS A 117 22.80 0.72 10.41
C LYS A 117 21.99 1.47 11.45
N ALA A 118 22.46 2.63 11.92
CA ALA A 118 21.72 3.48 12.85
C ALA A 118 20.37 3.94 12.28
N TYR A 119 20.29 4.20 10.97
CA TYR A 119 19.04 4.51 10.28
C TYR A 119 18.04 3.35 10.36
N ALA A 120 18.50 2.13 10.05
CA ALA A 120 17.64 0.94 10.11
C ALA A 120 17.21 0.62 11.55
N ASP A 121 18.12 0.74 12.54
CA ASP A 121 17.83 0.47 13.94
C ASP A 121 16.79 1.45 14.53
N ASN A 122 16.77 2.71 14.06
CA ASN A 122 15.85 3.75 14.52
C ASN A 122 14.78 4.11 13.46
N PHE A 123 14.43 3.18 12.58
CA PHE A 123 13.52 3.47 11.46
C PHE A 123 12.12 3.91 11.89
N ARG A 124 11.62 3.40 13.01
CA ARG A 124 10.31 3.80 13.53
C ARG A 124 10.20 5.30 13.79
N ASP A 125 11.30 5.93 14.24
CA ASP A 125 11.35 7.37 14.48
C ASP A 125 11.41 8.19 13.18
N LYS A 126 11.54 7.52 12.02
CA LYS A 126 11.54 8.15 10.69
C LYS A 126 10.16 8.20 10.03
N LEU A 127 9.23 7.42 10.56
CA LEU A 127 7.85 7.43 10.09
C LEU A 127 7.12 8.67 10.62
N PRO A 128 6.13 9.20 9.89
CA PRO A 128 5.34 10.32 10.37
C PRO A 128 4.57 9.94 11.65
N HIS A 129 4.64 10.77 12.67
CA HIS A 129 3.96 10.61 13.95
C HIS A 129 3.20 11.88 14.32
N GLY A 130 1.87 11.83 14.27
CA GLY A 130 1.02 12.99 14.56
C GLY A 130 1.33 14.18 13.64
N ASP A 131 1.27 15.39 14.18
CA ASP A 131 1.49 16.64 13.45
C ASP A 131 2.97 17.11 13.42
N ALA A 132 3.90 16.31 13.93
CA ALA A 132 5.30 16.67 13.99
C ALA A 132 6.02 16.41 12.66
N GLU A 133 6.70 17.41 12.13
CA GLU A 133 7.59 17.24 10.97
C GLU A 133 8.80 16.40 11.36
N PRO A 134 9.02 15.23 10.74
CA PRO A 134 10.11 14.31 11.15
C PRO A 134 11.50 14.79 10.74
N GLY A 135 11.66 15.97 10.14
CA GLY A 135 12.90 16.45 9.58
C GLY A 135 13.40 15.55 8.43
N ARG A 136 14.72 15.38 8.32
CA ARG A 136 15.32 14.50 7.31
C ARG A 136 15.14 13.04 7.70
N ASN A 137 14.14 12.40 7.13
CA ASN A 137 13.78 11.02 7.42
C ASN A 137 14.20 10.01 6.34
N GLY A 138 14.68 10.46 5.17
CA GLY A 138 15.23 9.66 4.11
C GLY A 138 16.78 9.63 4.10
N LEU A 139 17.36 8.86 3.15
CA LEU A 139 18.79 8.83 2.88
C LEU A 139 19.10 9.07 1.41
N PHE A 140 20.07 9.91 1.13
CA PHE A 140 20.65 10.10 -0.21
C PHE A 140 22.09 9.55 -0.20
N ILE A 141 22.25 8.31 -0.73
CA ILE A 141 23.52 7.58 -0.68
C ILE A 141 24.25 7.78 -2.03
N THR A 142 25.36 8.52 -2.01
CA THR A 142 26.12 8.84 -3.21
C THR A 142 27.56 8.35 -3.10
N GLY A 143 28.27 8.27 -4.24
CA GLY A 143 29.68 7.91 -4.31
C GLY A 143 30.05 7.09 -5.54
N PRO A 144 31.33 6.77 -5.75
CA PRO A 144 31.83 6.02 -6.91
C PRO A 144 31.20 4.64 -7.07
N LYS A 145 31.31 4.07 -8.28
CA LYS A 145 30.82 2.71 -8.56
C LYS A 145 31.61 1.68 -7.73
N GLY A 146 30.90 0.70 -7.18
CA GLY A 146 31.51 -0.40 -6.43
C GLY A 146 31.82 -0.13 -4.96
N THR A 147 31.49 1.05 -4.39
CA THR A 147 31.74 1.41 -3.00
C THR A 147 30.71 0.87 -2.01
N GLY A 148 29.72 0.09 -2.44
CA GLY A 148 28.77 -0.60 -1.56
C GLY A 148 27.43 0.10 -1.36
N LYS A 149 27.08 1.17 -2.09
CA LYS A 149 25.79 1.89 -1.96
C LYS A 149 24.56 0.98 -2.01
N THR A 150 24.43 0.22 -3.10
CA THR A 150 23.33 -0.75 -3.28
C THR A 150 23.34 -1.82 -2.19
N HIS A 151 24.53 -2.24 -1.68
CA HIS A 151 24.62 -3.19 -0.58
C HIS A 151 24.03 -2.59 0.71
N LEU A 152 24.39 -1.37 1.05
CA LEU A 152 23.89 -0.68 2.24
C LEU A 152 22.37 -0.45 2.15
N ALA A 153 21.87 0.00 1.01
CA ALA A 153 20.44 0.16 0.77
C ALA A 153 19.68 -1.18 0.91
N ALA A 154 20.21 -2.25 0.33
CA ALA A 154 19.64 -3.60 0.44
C ALA A 154 19.71 -4.15 1.88
N ALA A 155 20.77 -3.85 2.64
CA ALA A 155 20.90 -4.25 4.04
C ALA A 155 19.84 -3.58 4.91
N ILE A 156 19.57 -2.29 4.70
CA ILE A 156 18.46 -1.57 5.35
C ILE A 156 17.13 -2.27 5.02
N ALA A 157 16.85 -2.51 3.72
CA ALA A 157 15.62 -3.16 3.29
C ALA A 157 15.43 -4.53 3.94
N ASN A 158 16.47 -5.39 3.91
CA ASN A 158 16.41 -6.73 4.48
C ASN A 158 16.16 -6.72 5.99
N GLN A 159 16.84 -5.84 6.74
CA GLN A 159 16.63 -5.71 8.18
C GLN A 159 15.20 -5.27 8.49
N LEU A 160 14.67 -4.27 7.80
CA LEU A 160 13.33 -3.74 8.04
C LEU A 160 12.23 -4.73 7.63
N MET A 161 12.41 -5.47 6.52
CA MET A 161 11.48 -6.53 6.13
C MET A 161 11.44 -7.67 7.17
N GLN A 162 12.59 -8.04 7.75
CA GLN A 162 12.62 -9.02 8.85
C GLN A 162 11.90 -8.52 10.11
N GLN A 163 11.83 -7.21 10.31
CA GLN A 163 11.08 -6.57 11.40
C GLN A 163 9.60 -6.36 11.07
N GLY A 164 9.12 -6.83 9.90
CA GLY A 164 7.73 -6.72 9.47
C GLY A 164 7.35 -5.38 8.83
N THR A 165 8.33 -4.52 8.49
CA THR A 165 8.07 -3.28 7.76
C THR A 165 7.95 -3.55 6.25
N ALA A 166 6.91 -3.00 5.63
CA ALA A 166 6.77 -3.07 4.18
C ALA A 166 7.81 -2.15 3.50
N VAL A 167 8.62 -2.73 2.62
CA VAL A 167 9.70 -2.05 1.89
C VAL A 167 9.62 -2.40 0.42
N ILE A 168 9.68 -1.39 -0.44
CA ILE A 168 9.94 -1.55 -1.87
C ILE A 168 11.36 -1.10 -2.15
N CYS A 169 12.15 -2.00 -2.76
CA CYS A 169 13.55 -1.74 -3.10
C CYS A 169 13.83 -2.22 -4.52
N MET A 170 14.02 -1.31 -5.45
CA MET A 170 14.24 -1.61 -6.86
C MET A 170 15.08 -0.56 -7.54
N THR A 171 15.59 -0.87 -8.74
CA THR A 171 16.26 0.15 -9.55
C THR A 171 15.24 1.13 -10.14
N MET A 172 15.70 2.34 -10.47
CA MET A 172 14.83 3.33 -11.14
C MET A 172 14.28 2.79 -12.47
N ILE A 173 15.09 2.03 -13.20
CA ILE A 173 14.68 1.42 -14.48
C ILE A 173 13.52 0.42 -14.24
N ASP A 174 13.68 -0.50 -13.28
CA ASP A 174 12.63 -1.49 -12.96
C ASP A 174 11.34 -0.83 -12.50
N LEU A 175 11.44 0.25 -11.71
CA LEU A 175 10.30 1.04 -11.25
C LEU A 175 9.51 1.61 -12.43
N LEU A 176 10.19 2.28 -13.37
CA LEU A 176 9.56 2.86 -14.54
C LEU A 176 9.00 1.79 -15.49
N ASP A 177 9.71 0.68 -15.67
CA ASP A 177 9.24 -0.43 -16.52
C ASP A 177 7.98 -1.09 -15.94
N ARG A 178 7.87 -1.22 -14.63
CA ARG A 178 6.65 -1.73 -13.99
C ARG A 178 5.47 -0.80 -14.16
N ILE A 179 5.70 0.52 -14.10
CA ILE A 179 4.64 1.49 -14.40
C ILE A 179 4.20 1.35 -15.87
N LYS A 180 5.14 1.22 -16.83
CA LYS A 180 4.81 1.00 -18.25
C LYS A 180 4.03 -0.29 -18.49
N GLN A 181 4.37 -1.37 -17.81
CA GLN A 181 3.65 -2.65 -17.93
C GLN A 181 2.17 -2.56 -17.59
N THR A 182 1.75 -1.55 -16.81
CA THR A 182 0.33 -1.37 -16.49
C THR A 182 -0.50 -1.02 -17.72
N TYR A 183 0.08 -0.37 -18.74
CA TYR A 183 -0.63 -0.03 -19.97
C TYR A 183 -1.10 -1.26 -20.76
N GLU A 184 -0.29 -2.33 -20.75
CA GLU A 184 -0.63 -3.59 -21.40
C GLU A 184 -1.58 -4.43 -20.51
N LYS A 185 -1.31 -4.49 -19.21
CA LYS A 185 -2.04 -5.30 -18.23
C LYS A 185 -3.38 -4.69 -17.82
N GLN A 186 -3.59 -3.40 -18.00
CA GLN A 186 -4.86 -2.73 -17.69
C GLN A 186 -6.02 -3.37 -18.45
N LYS A 187 -5.80 -3.75 -19.72
CA LYS A 187 -6.83 -4.44 -20.55
C LYS A 187 -7.14 -5.85 -20.05
N GLN A 188 -6.18 -6.52 -19.44
CA GLN A 188 -6.29 -7.93 -19.05
C GLN A 188 -6.74 -8.10 -17.58
N TRP A 189 -6.27 -7.23 -16.67
CA TRP A 189 -6.44 -7.42 -15.22
C TRP A 189 -7.09 -6.22 -14.52
N GLY A 190 -7.41 -5.15 -15.23
CA GLY A 190 -8.05 -3.95 -14.67
C GLY A 190 -7.17 -3.14 -13.74
N ILE A 191 -5.84 -3.36 -13.73
CA ILE A 191 -4.91 -2.62 -12.87
C ILE A 191 -4.52 -1.33 -13.57
N SER A 192 -4.83 -0.20 -12.94
CA SER A 192 -4.51 1.12 -13.45
C SER A 192 -3.06 1.53 -13.09
N GLU A 193 -2.49 2.42 -13.92
CA GLU A 193 -1.23 3.11 -13.60
C GLU A 193 -1.29 3.77 -12.22
N GLY A 194 -2.42 4.43 -11.89
CA GLY A 194 -2.62 5.09 -10.62
C GLY A 194 -2.49 4.15 -9.42
N ALA A 195 -3.00 2.92 -9.52
CA ALA A 195 -2.88 1.94 -8.44
C ALA A 195 -1.41 1.54 -8.17
N VAL A 196 -0.61 1.35 -9.22
CA VAL A 196 0.82 1.04 -9.08
C VAL A 196 1.60 2.25 -8.57
N LEU A 197 1.32 3.45 -9.08
CA LEU A 197 1.92 4.68 -8.57
C LEU A 197 1.63 4.90 -7.09
N ASN A 198 0.39 4.67 -6.64
CA ASN A 198 0.00 4.82 -5.24
C ASN A 198 0.78 3.85 -4.34
N THR A 199 1.05 2.63 -4.78
CA THR A 199 1.90 1.70 -4.01
C THR A 199 3.30 2.28 -3.75
N TYR A 200 3.92 2.96 -4.73
CA TYR A 200 5.22 3.62 -4.53
C TYR A 200 5.11 4.89 -3.68
N LYS A 201 3.99 5.60 -3.75
CA LYS A 201 3.74 6.80 -2.96
C LYS A 201 3.50 6.50 -1.48
N GLU A 202 2.85 5.38 -1.16
CA GLU A 202 2.30 5.08 0.16
C GLU A 202 3.11 4.06 0.97
N VAL A 203 3.99 3.25 0.33
CA VAL A 203 4.80 2.26 1.06
C VAL A 203 5.64 2.93 2.17
N PRO A 204 5.71 2.36 3.39
CA PRO A 204 6.47 2.93 4.49
C PRO A 204 7.92 3.29 4.15
N LEU A 205 8.61 2.45 3.40
CA LEU A 205 9.94 2.76 2.87
C LEU A 205 10.04 2.44 1.38
N LEU A 206 10.39 3.45 0.59
CA LEU A 206 10.76 3.29 -0.82
C LEU A 206 12.28 3.47 -0.98
N ILE A 207 12.93 2.49 -1.60
CA ILE A 207 14.34 2.54 -1.96
C ILE A 207 14.46 2.51 -3.48
N ILE A 208 15.01 3.57 -4.06
CA ILE A 208 15.28 3.68 -5.50
C ILE A 208 16.77 3.59 -5.72
N ASP A 209 17.21 2.45 -6.24
CA ASP A 209 18.63 2.18 -6.50
C ASP A 209 19.06 2.67 -7.88
N ASP A 210 20.30 3.13 -7.96
CA ASP A 210 20.98 3.54 -9.22
C ASP A 210 20.25 4.66 -10.01
N MET A 211 19.72 5.67 -9.31
CA MET A 211 19.05 6.81 -9.94
C MET A 211 19.98 7.58 -10.89
N GLY A 212 19.47 8.00 -12.06
CA GLY A 212 20.19 8.72 -13.11
C GLY A 212 20.80 7.83 -14.18
N LYS A 213 20.41 6.55 -14.25
CA LYS A 213 20.79 5.62 -15.33
C LYS A 213 19.71 5.44 -16.40
N GLU A 214 18.50 5.81 -16.08
CA GLU A 214 17.33 5.75 -16.95
C GLU A 214 17.40 6.79 -18.07
N PRO A 215 16.73 6.54 -19.22
CA PRO A 215 16.55 7.57 -20.24
C PRO A 215 15.67 8.70 -19.69
N ALA A 216 16.16 9.93 -19.76
CA ALA A 216 15.42 11.12 -19.37
C ALA A 216 14.38 11.47 -20.46
N THR A 217 13.18 10.96 -20.30
CA THR A 217 11.99 11.35 -21.08
C THR A 217 11.06 12.17 -20.20
N GLU A 218 10.26 13.06 -20.77
CA GLU A 218 9.27 13.85 -20.01
C GLU A 218 8.35 12.96 -19.18
N TRP A 219 7.92 11.84 -19.76
CA TRP A 219 7.12 10.85 -19.06
C TRP A 219 7.84 10.29 -17.81
N ALA A 220 9.08 9.82 -17.97
CA ALA A 220 9.86 9.25 -16.88
C ALA A 220 10.06 10.26 -15.74
N VAL A 221 10.50 11.48 -16.08
CA VAL A 221 10.77 12.54 -15.11
C VAL A 221 9.49 12.97 -14.39
N SER A 222 8.35 13.08 -15.10
CA SER A 222 7.06 13.38 -14.47
C SER A 222 6.60 12.30 -13.49
N LYS A 223 6.85 11.01 -13.77
CA LYS A 223 6.50 9.91 -12.83
C LYS A 223 7.41 9.90 -11.61
N ILE A 224 8.71 10.12 -11.79
CA ILE A 224 9.67 10.25 -10.68
C ILE A 224 9.27 11.40 -9.77
N TYR A 225 9.01 12.57 -10.35
CA TYR A 225 8.54 13.74 -9.60
C TYR A 225 7.26 13.46 -8.83
N ALA A 226 6.25 12.86 -9.47
CA ALA A 226 4.98 12.56 -8.83
C ALA A 226 5.11 11.61 -7.63
N ILE A 227 6.05 10.65 -7.68
CA ILE A 227 6.32 9.75 -6.55
C ILE A 227 7.05 10.50 -5.44
N ILE A 228 8.15 11.20 -5.78
CA ILE A 228 8.96 11.90 -4.77
C ILE A 228 8.18 13.03 -4.11
N ASN A 229 7.41 13.81 -4.89
CA ASN A 229 6.57 14.90 -4.36
C ASN A 229 5.52 14.38 -3.38
N ALA A 230 4.78 13.33 -3.73
CA ALA A 230 3.78 12.75 -2.84
C ALA A 230 4.40 12.23 -1.53
N ARG A 231 5.58 11.61 -1.59
CA ARG A 231 6.29 11.11 -0.40
C ARG A 231 6.87 12.25 0.44
N TYR A 232 7.32 13.33 -0.20
CA TYR A 232 7.75 14.55 0.46
C TYR A 232 6.61 15.20 1.25
N GLU A 233 5.44 15.37 0.62
CA GLU A 233 4.24 15.94 1.24
C GLU A 233 3.72 15.12 2.42
N GLU A 234 3.83 13.79 2.36
CA GLU A 234 3.38 12.86 3.39
C GLU A 234 4.50 12.45 4.38
N TYR A 235 5.64 13.10 4.34
CA TYR A 235 6.81 12.78 5.18
C TYR A 235 7.20 11.30 5.14
N LEU A 236 7.06 10.62 4.01
CA LEU A 236 7.38 9.19 3.90
C LEU A 236 8.86 8.96 3.59
N PRO A 237 9.56 8.13 4.39
CA PRO A 237 10.99 7.85 4.22
C PRO A 237 11.34 7.33 2.83
N THR A 238 12.32 7.95 2.18
CA THR A 238 12.79 7.56 0.86
C THR A 238 14.30 7.42 0.86
N ILE A 239 14.83 6.34 0.29
CA ILE A 239 16.26 6.14 0.12
C ILE A 239 16.58 6.15 -1.37
N ILE A 240 17.54 6.99 -1.74
CA ILE A 240 18.06 7.05 -3.11
C ILE A 240 19.52 6.61 -3.10
N THR A 241 19.92 5.78 -4.06
CA THR A 241 21.34 5.58 -4.35
C THR A 241 21.69 6.11 -5.74
N THR A 242 22.83 6.71 -5.86
CA THR A 242 23.32 7.25 -7.15
C THR A 242 24.85 7.31 -7.22
N ASN A 243 25.39 7.31 -8.44
CA ASN A 243 26.82 7.54 -8.65
C ASN A 243 27.14 9.00 -8.98
N TYR A 244 26.14 9.85 -9.02
CA TYR A 244 26.21 11.21 -9.55
C TYR A 244 26.08 12.22 -8.42
N SER A 245 26.70 13.38 -8.60
CA SER A 245 26.42 14.57 -7.79
C SER A 245 25.02 15.12 -8.12
N ASP A 246 24.50 15.98 -7.28
CA ASP A 246 23.17 16.59 -7.48
C ASP A 246 23.09 17.30 -8.84
N SER A 247 24.09 18.10 -9.21
CA SER A 247 24.10 18.81 -10.47
C SER A 247 24.22 17.89 -11.69
N GLU A 248 24.94 16.78 -11.58
CA GLU A 248 24.98 15.75 -12.62
C GLU A 248 23.64 15.01 -12.71
N LEU A 249 22.99 14.77 -11.58
CA LEU A 249 21.71 14.07 -11.53
C LEU A 249 20.60 14.93 -12.16
N VAL A 250 20.54 16.23 -11.87
CA VAL A 250 19.66 17.18 -12.57
C VAL A 250 19.86 17.08 -14.09
N LYS A 251 21.10 17.19 -14.57
CA LYS A 251 21.41 17.08 -16.02
C LYS A 251 20.96 15.75 -16.63
N ARG A 252 21.08 14.66 -15.85
CA ARG A 252 20.68 13.32 -16.30
C ARG A 252 19.17 13.10 -16.31
N LEU A 253 18.45 13.75 -15.41
CA LEU A 253 17.00 13.72 -15.34
C LEU A 253 16.34 14.75 -16.27
N THR A 254 17.08 15.72 -16.80
CA THR A 254 16.56 16.68 -17.77
C THR A 254 16.27 15.99 -19.10
N PRO A 255 15.01 16.03 -19.60
CA PRO A 255 14.66 15.44 -20.89
C PRO A 255 15.46 16.10 -22.02
N LYS A 256 16.02 15.27 -22.90
CA LYS A 256 16.87 15.76 -24.00
C LYS A 256 16.07 16.53 -25.04
N ASP A 257 14.81 16.18 -25.24
CA ASP A 257 13.98 16.74 -26.30
C ASP A 257 13.52 18.17 -25.96
N SER A 258 13.15 18.44 -24.71
CA SER A 258 12.76 19.79 -24.27
C SER A 258 13.91 20.60 -23.69
N GLY A 259 14.92 19.94 -23.11
CA GLY A 259 15.99 20.61 -22.37
C GLY A 259 15.53 21.32 -21.09
N ASP A 260 14.25 21.16 -20.68
CA ASP A 260 13.69 21.78 -19.50
C ASP A 260 14.08 21.00 -18.24
N SER A 261 14.85 21.64 -17.35
CA SER A 261 15.31 21.06 -16.08
C SER A 261 14.35 21.28 -14.92
N THR A 262 13.29 22.05 -15.09
CA THR A 262 12.42 22.52 -13.99
C THR A 262 11.93 21.36 -13.10
N THR A 263 11.41 20.29 -13.71
CA THR A 263 10.91 19.13 -12.97
C THR A 263 12.04 18.32 -12.32
N ALA A 264 13.19 18.23 -12.98
CA ALA A 264 14.38 17.57 -12.45
C ALA A 264 14.94 18.34 -11.23
N ASP A 265 15.08 19.66 -11.35
CA ASP A 265 15.52 20.54 -10.25
C ASP A 265 14.57 20.42 -9.04
N ALA A 266 13.28 20.51 -9.27
CA ALA A 266 12.27 20.36 -8.21
C ALA A 266 12.35 18.97 -7.53
N THR A 267 12.62 17.91 -8.27
CA THR A 267 12.80 16.56 -7.72
C THR A 267 14.01 16.48 -6.79
N ILE A 268 15.14 17.00 -7.25
CA ILE A 268 16.40 16.98 -6.47
C ILE A 268 16.31 17.86 -5.24
N ASP A 269 15.62 18.99 -5.33
CA ASP A 269 15.42 19.92 -4.21
C ASP A 269 14.64 19.24 -3.07
N ARG A 270 13.55 18.54 -3.37
CA ARG A 270 12.81 17.73 -2.38
C ARG A 270 13.66 16.64 -1.76
N LEU A 271 14.45 15.92 -2.58
CA LEU A 271 15.35 14.89 -2.07
C LEU A 271 16.42 15.45 -1.13
N ARG A 272 16.92 16.65 -1.37
CA ARG A 272 17.88 17.35 -0.49
C ARG A 272 17.25 17.72 0.86
N GLU A 273 16.00 18.15 0.82
CA GLU A 273 15.28 18.54 2.04
C GLU A 273 14.95 17.32 2.90
N MET A 274 14.34 16.27 2.30
CA MET A 274 13.85 15.11 3.04
C MET A 274 14.92 14.06 3.37
N CYS A 275 16.10 14.06 2.70
CA CYS A 275 17.09 13.01 2.85
C CYS A 275 18.38 13.52 3.52
N ALA A 276 18.93 12.72 4.43
CA ALA A 276 20.29 12.91 4.94
C ALA A 276 21.31 12.36 3.92
N ALA A 277 22.33 13.14 3.61
CA ALA A 277 23.37 12.74 2.66
C ALA A 277 24.37 11.76 3.28
N ILE A 278 24.58 10.62 2.62
CA ILE A 278 25.59 9.62 2.94
C ILE A 278 26.54 9.48 1.76
N VAL A 279 27.81 9.78 1.99
CA VAL A 279 28.83 9.62 0.95
C VAL A 279 29.60 8.33 1.19
N THR A 280 29.63 7.44 0.19
CA THR A 280 30.48 6.26 0.19
C THR A 280 31.76 6.56 -0.62
N THR A 281 32.91 6.22 -0.05
CA THR A 281 34.24 6.42 -0.66
C THR A 281 35.01 5.10 -0.69
N GLY A 282 36.19 5.11 -1.26
CA GLY A 282 37.08 3.95 -1.36
C GLY A 282 37.03 3.23 -2.72
N ASP A 283 37.81 2.17 -2.81
CA ASP A 283 37.96 1.37 -4.02
C ASP A 283 36.74 0.53 -4.37
N SER A 284 36.62 0.19 -5.65
CA SER A 284 35.59 -0.71 -6.12
C SER A 284 35.83 -2.15 -5.61
N TRP A 285 34.80 -2.74 -5.02
CA TRP A 285 34.72 -4.17 -4.66
C TRP A 285 34.35 -5.09 -5.85
N ARG A 286 34.15 -4.53 -7.03
CA ARG A 286 33.82 -5.31 -8.22
C ARG A 286 35.11 -5.84 -8.84
N GLY A 287 35.34 -7.13 -8.73
CA GLY A 287 36.52 -7.81 -9.27
C GLY A 287 37.59 -8.15 -8.21
N LYS A 288 37.29 -7.93 -6.94
CA LYS A 288 38.11 -8.45 -5.81
C LYS A 288 37.53 -9.77 -5.31
#